data_737230af593f2c3f8b3a9d64b74e84c1
#
_entry.id   737230af593f2c3f8b3a9d64b74e84c1
#
_cell.length_a   1.000
_cell.length_b   1.000
_cell.length_c   1.000
_cell.angle_alpha   90.00
_cell.angle_beta   90.00
_cell.angle_gamma   90.00
#
_symmetry.space_group_name_H-M   'P 1'
#
loop_
_entity.id
_entity.type
_entity.pdbx_description
1 polymer ?
#
loop_
_entity_poly.entity_id
_entity_poly.type
_entity_poly.pdbx_seq_one_letter_code
_entity_poly.pdbx_strand_id
1 'polypeptide(L)'
;MHKKYAVAFLRKGVANIRVITDDNLRQKCMAWLFGFASHVATDGTIHPVVNLKVGPYEQNKTEHRRCEMSQDVYAHHKLNMGALELNQQISTNVDATSDKTNQDQMDPDIAMLWKDLLTDVYSRLDPQLEAPKLHDWHTAMRKMMKLAESGNMLLPFARHVSTNQGLVYPVAPDVEYIRHLDVPGGDTMIFEDIFQKALNNIVELWGWMALSLQNRESRLDTLPNWSLDTGIDENNPNIMIYWS
;
A
#
# COMPACT_ATOMS: atom_id res chain seq x y z
N MET A 1 -10.03 1.41 4.52
CA MET A 1 -9.75 1.84 3.14
C MET A 1 -10.62 1.02 2.19
N HIS A 2 -11.23 1.62 1.18
CA HIS A 2 -12.04 0.86 0.24
C HIS A 2 -11.13 -0.02 -0.62
N LYS A 3 -11.38 -1.32 -0.61
CA LYS A 3 -10.59 -2.34 -1.31
C LYS A 3 -10.87 -2.36 -2.82
N LYS A 4 -11.85 -1.58 -3.28
CA LYS A 4 -12.36 -1.53 -4.66
C LYS A 4 -12.08 -0.18 -5.32
N TYR A 5 -12.15 -0.16 -6.65
CA TYR A 5 -12.03 1.05 -7.48
C TYR A 5 -10.66 1.75 -7.43
N ALA A 6 -9.60 1.04 -7.02
CA ALA A 6 -8.26 1.62 -6.91
C ALA A 6 -7.75 2.19 -8.25
N VAL A 7 -8.04 1.53 -9.37
CA VAL A 7 -7.63 2.02 -10.70
C VAL A 7 -8.43 3.26 -11.12
N ALA A 8 -9.73 3.31 -10.82
CA ALA A 8 -10.54 4.51 -11.05
C ALA A 8 -9.99 5.69 -10.25
N PHE A 9 -9.51 5.45 -9.03
CA PHE A 9 -8.84 6.45 -8.20
C PHE A 9 -7.54 6.95 -8.84
N LEU A 10 -6.71 6.06 -9.37
CA LEU A 10 -5.47 6.43 -10.09
C LEU A 10 -5.75 7.25 -11.34
N ARG A 11 -6.73 6.83 -12.18
CA ARG A 11 -7.14 7.59 -13.39
C ARG A 11 -7.59 9.00 -13.03
N LYS A 12 -8.45 9.12 -12.01
CA LYS A 12 -8.93 10.43 -11.55
C LYS A 12 -7.78 11.27 -11.01
N GLY A 13 -6.86 10.68 -10.26
CA GLY A 13 -5.66 11.34 -9.75
C GLY A 13 -4.79 11.89 -10.87
N VAL A 14 -4.52 11.10 -11.89
CA VAL A 14 -3.79 11.56 -13.10
C VAL A 14 -4.53 12.71 -13.78
N ALA A 15 -5.85 12.61 -13.96
CA ALA A 15 -6.65 13.67 -14.58
C ALA A 15 -6.60 14.98 -13.78
N ASN A 16 -6.72 14.91 -12.45
CA ASN A 16 -6.64 16.09 -11.58
C ASN A 16 -5.24 16.72 -11.61
N ILE A 17 -4.16 15.91 -11.57
CA ILE A 17 -2.78 16.41 -11.56
C ILE A 17 -2.41 17.08 -12.90
N ARG A 18 -2.94 16.61 -14.02
CA ARG A 18 -2.66 17.20 -15.35
C ARG A 18 -3.04 18.66 -15.48
N VAL A 19 -4.05 19.11 -14.75
CA VAL A 19 -4.53 20.50 -14.82
C VAL A 19 -3.88 21.43 -13.80
N ILE A 20 -3.01 20.90 -12.92
CA ILE A 20 -2.25 21.71 -11.96
C ILE A 20 -1.16 22.47 -12.71
N THR A 21 -1.19 23.80 -12.62
CA THR A 21 -0.24 24.71 -13.29
C THR A 21 0.97 25.04 -12.42
N ASP A 22 0.86 24.98 -11.11
CA ASP A 22 1.98 25.15 -10.19
C ASP A 22 2.85 23.89 -10.20
N ASP A 23 4.12 24.03 -10.59
CA ASP A 23 5.04 22.90 -10.75
C ASP A 23 5.36 22.22 -9.43
N ASN A 24 5.50 22.96 -8.32
CA ASN A 24 5.82 22.37 -7.02
C ASN A 24 4.63 21.57 -6.49
N LEU A 25 3.43 22.11 -6.58
CA LEU A 25 2.21 21.42 -6.21
C LEU A 25 2.01 20.17 -7.07
N ARG A 26 2.20 20.29 -8.38
CA ARG A 26 2.08 19.16 -9.32
C ARG A 26 3.06 18.04 -8.98
N GLN A 27 4.34 18.35 -8.72
CA GLN A 27 5.35 17.35 -8.33
C GLN A 27 5.01 16.69 -7.01
N LYS A 28 4.55 17.43 -5.99
CA LYS A 28 4.10 16.88 -4.72
C LYS A 28 2.94 15.90 -4.89
N CYS A 29 1.90 16.31 -5.62
CA CYS A 29 0.74 15.48 -5.92
C CYS A 29 1.11 14.23 -6.74
N MET A 30 2.01 14.37 -7.71
CA MET A 30 2.54 13.23 -8.48
C MET A 30 3.27 12.25 -7.56
N ALA A 31 4.20 12.71 -6.73
CA ALA A 31 4.95 11.84 -5.83
C ALA A 31 4.03 11.04 -4.92
N TRP A 32 3.00 11.69 -4.36
CA TRP A 32 2.01 11.02 -3.52
C TRP A 32 1.19 9.98 -4.31
N LEU A 33 0.69 10.34 -5.51
CA LEU A 33 -0.12 9.44 -6.32
C LEU A 33 0.67 8.23 -6.82
N PHE A 34 1.95 8.40 -7.17
CA PHE A 34 2.84 7.31 -7.57
C PHE A 34 3.15 6.39 -6.38
N GLY A 35 3.32 6.95 -5.17
CA GLY A 35 3.42 6.17 -3.94
C GLY A 35 2.16 5.33 -3.68
N PHE A 36 0.97 5.91 -3.86
CA PHE A 36 -0.29 5.17 -3.76
C PHE A 36 -0.40 4.08 -4.84
N ALA A 37 0.02 4.35 -6.07
CA ALA A 37 0.05 3.35 -7.13
C ALA A 37 0.99 2.18 -6.81
N SER A 38 2.10 2.43 -6.12
CA SER A 38 2.99 1.36 -5.64
C SER A 38 2.25 0.43 -4.67
N HIS A 39 1.52 0.98 -3.72
CA HIS A 39 0.67 0.21 -2.82
C HIS A 39 -0.38 -0.63 -3.60
N VAL A 40 -1.07 -0.01 -4.57
CA VAL A 40 -2.09 -0.70 -5.39
C VAL A 40 -1.50 -1.88 -6.17
N ALA A 41 -0.31 -1.74 -6.75
CA ALA A 41 0.35 -2.81 -7.49
C ALA A 41 0.89 -3.90 -6.55
N THR A 42 1.45 -3.49 -5.41
CA THR A 42 1.96 -4.42 -4.39
C THR A 42 0.85 -5.27 -3.82
N ASP A 43 -0.25 -4.68 -3.39
CA ASP A 43 -1.39 -5.40 -2.82
C ASP A 43 -1.98 -6.38 -3.84
N GLY A 44 -2.20 -5.96 -5.09
CA GLY A 44 -2.70 -6.84 -6.14
C GLY A 44 -1.76 -8.01 -6.48
N THR A 45 -0.48 -7.91 -6.14
CA THR A 45 0.51 -8.96 -6.37
C THR A 45 0.69 -9.85 -5.14
N ILE A 46 0.80 -9.28 -3.94
CA ILE A 46 1.22 -9.99 -2.71
C ILE A 46 0.03 -10.58 -1.95
N HIS A 47 -1.08 -9.85 -1.79
CA HIS A 47 -2.24 -10.34 -1.03
C HIS A 47 -2.82 -11.66 -1.57
N PRO A 48 -2.89 -11.93 -2.89
CA PRO A 48 -3.28 -13.25 -3.37
C PRO A 48 -2.44 -14.39 -2.78
N VAL A 49 -1.12 -14.18 -2.65
CA VAL A 49 -0.19 -15.17 -2.07
C VAL A 49 -0.38 -15.28 -0.56
N VAL A 50 -0.51 -14.15 0.14
CA VAL A 50 -0.79 -14.14 1.57
C VAL A 50 -2.10 -14.86 1.88
N ASN A 51 -3.14 -14.63 1.09
CA ASN A 51 -4.43 -15.31 1.24
C ASN A 51 -4.34 -16.83 1.00
N LEU A 52 -3.49 -17.28 0.08
CA LEU A 52 -3.23 -18.72 -0.12
C LEU A 52 -2.48 -19.31 1.08
N LYS A 53 -1.56 -18.56 1.68
CA LYS A 53 -0.74 -19.01 2.81
C LYS A 53 -1.50 -19.08 4.14
N VAL A 54 -2.29 -18.03 4.46
CA VAL A 54 -2.90 -17.87 5.80
C VAL A 54 -4.43 -17.88 5.78
N GLY A 55 -5.04 -17.95 4.60
CA GLY A 55 -6.48 -17.86 4.42
C GLY A 55 -7.02 -16.43 4.29
N PRO A 56 -8.33 -16.27 4.03
CA PRO A 56 -8.96 -14.98 3.82
C PRO A 56 -8.77 -14.01 5.01
N TYR A 57 -8.47 -12.75 4.70
CA TYR A 57 -8.16 -11.70 5.68
C TYR A 57 -9.19 -11.59 6.82
N GLU A 58 -10.49 -11.61 6.51
CA GLU A 58 -11.54 -11.38 7.52
C GLU A 58 -11.56 -12.43 8.66
N GLN A 59 -11.08 -13.62 8.37
CA GLN A 59 -11.02 -14.74 9.31
C GLN A 59 -9.64 -14.90 9.96
N ASN A 60 -8.59 -14.36 9.34
CA ASN A 60 -7.20 -14.62 9.70
C ASN A 60 -6.35 -13.35 9.89
N LYS A 61 -6.95 -12.29 10.43
CA LYS A 61 -6.32 -10.94 10.53
C LYS A 61 -4.94 -10.95 11.20
N THR A 62 -4.76 -11.73 12.25
CA THR A 62 -3.49 -11.82 12.98
C THR A 62 -2.41 -12.53 12.16
N GLU A 63 -2.75 -13.68 11.55
CA GLU A 63 -1.80 -14.43 10.73
C GLU A 63 -1.45 -13.68 9.44
N HIS A 64 -2.43 -13.02 8.82
CA HIS A 64 -2.22 -12.15 7.68
C HIS A 64 -1.19 -11.06 8.01
N ARG A 65 -1.41 -10.35 9.12
CA ARG A 65 -0.50 -9.31 9.57
C ARG A 65 0.90 -9.85 9.91
N ARG A 66 1.01 -11.03 10.54
CA ARG A 66 2.30 -11.67 10.82
C ARG A 66 3.05 -12.03 9.54
N CYS A 67 2.34 -12.57 8.56
CA CYS A 67 2.89 -12.90 7.25
C CYS A 67 3.45 -11.65 6.57
N GLU A 68 2.65 -10.58 6.46
CA GLU A 68 3.05 -9.30 5.86
C GLU A 68 4.23 -8.68 6.59
N MET A 69 4.20 -8.59 7.91
CA MET A 69 5.30 -8.03 8.70
C MET A 69 6.60 -8.80 8.53
N SER A 70 6.53 -10.12 8.36
CA SER A 70 7.70 -10.96 8.07
C SER A 70 8.27 -10.67 6.67
N GLN A 71 7.39 -10.51 5.68
CA GLN A 71 7.75 -10.14 4.31
C GLN A 71 8.31 -8.72 4.21
N ASP A 72 7.77 -7.77 4.98
CA ASP A 72 8.29 -6.40 5.08
C ASP A 72 9.71 -6.37 5.62
N VAL A 73 10.00 -7.15 6.68
CA VAL A 73 11.37 -7.27 7.22
C VAL A 73 12.32 -7.87 6.20
N TYR A 74 11.88 -8.89 5.43
CA TYR A 74 12.68 -9.44 4.34
C TYR A 74 13.00 -8.36 3.29
N ALA A 75 11.99 -7.63 2.82
CA ALA A 75 12.14 -6.57 1.81
C ALA A 75 13.07 -5.45 2.31
N HIS A 76 12.91 -5.02 3.58
CA HIS A 76 13.77 -4.01 4.21
C HIS A 76 15.26 -4.43 4.21
N HIS A 77 15.54 -5.68 4.61
CA HIS A 77 16.90 -6.23 4.59
C HIS A 77 17.44 -6.34 3.16
N LYS A 78 16.63 -6.82 2.23
CA LYS A 78 17.01 -7.00 0.81
C LYS A 78 17.35 -5.68 0.15
N LEU A 79 16.58 -4.64 0.41
CA LEU A 79 16.79 -3.31 -0.17
C LEU A 79 17.92 -2.53 0.53
N ASN A 80 18.49 -3.08 1.61
CA ASN A 80 19.54 -2.43 2.39
C ASN A 80 19.21 -0.96 2.73
N MET A 81 18.01 -0.73 3.27
CA MET A 81 17.46 0.61 3.52
C MET A 81 18.13 1.35 4.68
N GLY A 82 19.31 0.93 5.09
CA GLY A 82 20.13 1.61 6.09
C GLY A 82 20.02 0.99 7.49
N ALA A 83 20.57 1.71 8.47
CA ALA A 83 20.67 1.25 9.85
C ALA A 83 19.40 1.47 10.68
N LEU A 84 18.41 2.19 10.14
CA LEU A 84 17.14 2.41 10.83
C LEU A 84 16.32 1.13 10.87
N GLU A 85 15.67 0.87 11.99
CA GLU A 85 14.66 -0.18 12.04
C GLU A 85 13.46 0.16 11.14
N LEU A 86 12.79 -0.87 10.61
CA LEU A 86 11.71 -0.69 9.62
C LEU A 86 10.61 0.27 10.09
N ASN A 87 10.17 0.15 11.35
CA ASN A 87 9.16 1.05 11.91
C ASN A 87 9.63 2.51 12.04
N GLN A 88 10.92 2.77 12.27
CA GLN A 88 11.48 4.13 12.25
C GLN A 88 11.47 4.70 10.83
N GLN A 89 11.78 3.87 9.83
CA GLN A 89 11.71 4.26 8.44
C GLN A 89 10.27 4.62 8.01
N ILE A 90 9.30 3.81 8.42
CA ILE A 90 7.88 4.06 8.15
C ILE A 90 7.41 5.35 8.86
N SER A 91 7.78 5.55 10.12
CA SER A 91 7.47 6.75 10.88
C SER A 91 8.00 8.01 10.20
N THR A 92 9.25 8.00 9.76
CA THR A 92 9.88 9.08 9.01
C THR A 92 9.12 9.40 7.72
N ASN A 93 8.69 8.37 6.99
CA ASN A 93 7.93 8.54 5.75
C ASN A 93 6.53 9.12 6.01
N VAL A 94 5.86 8.69 7.08
CA VAL A 94 4.57 9.27 7.48
C VAL A 94 4.72 10.72 7.90
N ASP A 95 5.76 11.05 8.67
CA ASP A 95 6.05 12.44 9.09
C ASP A 95 6.36 13.34 7.89
N ALA A 96 6.95 12.82 6.81
CA ALA A 96 7.19 13.57 5.59
C ALA A 96 5.89 14.00 4.85
N THR A 97 4.76 13.37 5.16
CA THR A 97 3.43 13.74 4.63
C THR A 97 2.64 14.65 5.58
N SER A 98 3.26 15.13 6.65
CA SER A 98 2.65 16.02 7.63
C SER A 98 2.74 17.49 7.21
N ASP A 99 1.80 18.29 7.71
CA ASP A 99 1.89 19.75 7.64
C ASP A 99 3.13 20.25 8.38
N LYS A 100 3.86 21.20 7.77
CA LYS A 100 5.10 21.74 8.32
C LYS A 100 4.92 22.53 9.62
N THR A 101 3.71 23.07 9.84
CA THR A 101 3.36 23.88 11.00
C THR A 101 2.65 23.10 12.08
N ASN A 102 1.97 22.01 11.71
CA ASN A 102 1.26 21.14 12.62
C ASN A 102 1.36 19.67 12.17
N GLN A 103 2.36 18.99 12.69
CA GLN A 103 2.64 17.59 12.31
C GLN A 103 1.49 16.59 12.59
N ASP A 104 0.52 16.93 13.43
CA ASP A 104 -0.65 16.10 13.66
C ASP A 104 -1.68 16.20 12.52
N GLN A 105 -1.45 17.10 11.57
CA GLN A 105 -2.25 17.23 10.36
C GLN A 105 -1.48 16.75 9.13
N MET A 106 -2.20 16.23 8.17
CA MET A 106 -1.65 15.91 6.87
C MET A 106 -1.33 17.21 6.10
N ASP A 107 -0.28 17.19 5.27
CA ASP A 107 0.03 18.28 4.34
C ASP A 107 -1.25 18.71 3.59
N PRO A 108 -1.60 20.01 3.58
CA PRO A 108 -2.87 20.48 3.07
C PRO A 108 -3.08 20.19 1.57
N ASP A 109 -2.02 20.21 0.77
CA ASP A 109 -2.11 19.95 -0.67
C ASP A 109 -2.42 18.47 -0.93
N ILE A 110 -1.74 17.58 -0.18
CA ILE A 110 -1.98 16.13 -0.24
C ILE A 110 -3.39 15.83 0.28
N ALA A 111 -3.80 16.44 1.38
CA ALA A 111 -5.13 16.26 1.95
C ALA A 111 -6.22 16.70 0.98
N MET A 112 -6.06 17.83 0.29
CA MET A 112 -6.99 18.31 -0.70
C MET A 112 -7.11 17.34 -1.88
N LEU A 113 -5.99 16.93 -2.48
CA LEU A 113 -5.99 15.95 -3.57
C LEU A 113 -6.71 14.66 -3.14
N TRP A 114 -6.34 14.11 -2.00
CA TRP A 114 -6.91 12.84 -1.53
C TRP A 114 -8.40 12.95 -1.23
N LYS A 115 -8.84 14.04 -0.58
CA LYS A 115 -10.26 14.31 -0.33
C LYS A 115 -11.06 14.35 -1.63
N ASP A 116 -10.57 15.09 -2.63
CA ASP A 116 -11.24 15.22 -3.92
C ASP A 116 -11.35 13.85 -4.61
N LEU A 117 -10.28 13.06 -4.62
CA LEU A 117 -10.27 11.73 -5.22
C LEU A 117 -11.23 10.77 -4.52
N LEU A 118 -11.23 10.75 -3.17
CA LEU A 118 -12.15 9.91 -2.40
C LEU A 118 -13.60 10.32 -2.64
N THR A 119 -13.87 11.62 -2.66
CA THR A 119 -15.22 12.13 -2.91
C THR A 119 -15.68 11.78 -4.33
N ASP A 120 -14.86 12.03 -5.34
CA ASP A 120 -15.23 11.81 -6.73
C ASP A 120 -15.43 10.33 -7.09
N VAL A 121 -14.63 9.45 -6.51
CA VAL A 121 -14.66 8.01 -6.84
C VAL A 121 -15.69 7.28 -5.99
N TYR A 122 -15.74 7.54 -4.68
CA TYR A 122 -16.53 6.72 -3.77
C TYR A 122 -17.90 7.31 -3.40
N SER A 123 -18.09 8.63 -3.33
CA SER A 123 -19.41 9.19 -3.00
C SER A 123 -20.45 8.98 -4.11
N ARG A 124 -20.00 8.76 -5.36
CA ARG A 124 -20.88 8.36 -6.45
C ARG A 124 -21.38 6.92 -6.33
N LEU A 125 -20.62 6.09 -5.63
CA LEU A 125 -20.85 4.65 -5.46
C LEU A 125 -21.59 4.36 -4.17
N ASP A 126 -21.35 5.15 -3.15
CA ASP A 126 -22.03 5.12 -1.85
C ASP A 126 -22.33 6.54 -1.38
N PRO A 127 -23.54 7.06 -1.68
CA PRO A 127 -23.97 8.39 -1.26
C PRO A 127 -24.05 8.58 0.26
N GLN A 128 -24.02 7.48 1.03
CA GLN A 128 -24.05 7.52 2.50
C GLN A 128 -22.63 7.54 3.10
N LEU A 129 -21.60 7.50 2.25
CA LEU A 129 -20.23 7.54 2.73
C LEU A 129 -19.94 8.85 3.47
N GLU A 130 -19.52 8.74 4.73
CA GLU A 130 -19.08 9.90 5.50
C GLU A 130 -17.92 10.63 4.81
N ALA A 131 -17.88 11.95 4.95
CA ALA A 131 -16.78 12.75 4.45
C ALA A 131 -15.42 12.25 4.99
N PRO A 132 -14.37 12.14 4.16
CA PRO A 132 -13.08 11.63 4.60
C PRO A 132 -12.47 12.49 5.71
N LYS A 133 -12.11 11.86 6.83
CA LYS A 133 -11.47 12.50 7.99
C LYS A 133 -9.95 12.35 7.92
N LEU A 134 -9.34 12.93 6.88
CA LEU A 134 -7.92 12.67 6.55
C LEU A 134 -6.96 13.06 7.67
N HIS A 135 -7.19 14.18 8.34
CA HIS A 135 -6.36 14.61 9.46
C HIS A 135 -6.47 13.67 10.66
N ASP A 136 -7.68 13.17 10.95
CA ASP A 136 -7.88 12.20 12.02
C ASP A 136 -7.18 10.87 11.69
N TRP A 137 -7.25 10.42 10.44
CA TRP A 137 -6.54 9.22 9.97
C TRP A 137 -5.03 9.39 10.06
N HIS A 138 -4.50 10.55 9.64
CA HIS A 138 -3.08 10.87 9.74
C HIS A 138 -2.61 10.88 11.20
N THR A 139 -3.35 11.57 12.08
CA THR A 139 -3.07 11.60 13.53
C THR A 139 -3.08 10.19 14.13
N ALA A 140 -4.07 9.35 13.77
CA ALA A 140 -4.16 7.99 14.25
C ALA A 140 -2.99 7.13 13.77
N MET A 141 -2.58 7.27 12.50
CA MET A 141 -1.44 6.57 11.93
C MET A 141 -0.12 6.95 12.64
N ARG A 142 0.12 8.25 12.86
CA ARG A 142 1.29 8.73 13.61
C ARG A 142 1.34 8.18 15.04
N LYS A 143 0.20 8.18 15.74
CA LYS A 143 0.12 7.59 17.09
C LYS A 143 0.44 6.09 17.07
N MET A 144 -0.07 5.36 16.08
CA MET A 144 0.21 3.94 15.92
C MET A 144 1.70 3.68 15.62
N MET A 145 2.34 4.50 14.78
CA MET A 145 3.77 4.37 14.49
C MET A 145 4.63 4.64 15.73
N LYS A 146 4.34 5.69 16.51
CA LYS A 146 5.02 5.96 17.78
C LYS A 146 4.87 4.83 18.79
N LEU A 147 3.71 4.18 18.83
CA LEU A 147 3.50 3.01 19.69
C LEU A 147 4.33 1.82 19.19
N ALA A 148 4.41 1.59 17.88
CA ALA A 148 5.23 0.53 17.30
C ALA A 148 6.72 0.75 17.56
N GLU A 149 7.22 2.00 17.47
CA GLU A 149 8.59 2.37 17.86
C GLU A 149 8.87 2.04 19.32
N SER A 150 7.93 2.37 20.21
CA SER A 150 8.05 2.06 21.64
C SER A 150 8.12 0.55 21.87
N GLY A 151 7.46 -0.25 21.04
CA GLY A 151 7.49 -1.72 21.10
C GLY A 151 8.88 -2.31 20.88
N ASN A 152 9.77 -1.63 20.13
CA ASN A 152 11.14 -2.07 19.90
C ASN A 152 12.02 -1.95 21.18
N MET A 153 11.62 -1.13 22.14
CA MET A 153 12.29 -0.99 23.44
C MET A 153 11.87 -2.07 24.45
N LEU A 154 10.94 -2.96 24.07
CA LEU A 154 10.52 -4.06 24.94
C LEU A 154 11.65 -5.05 25.18
N LEU A 155 11.66 -5.64 26.37
CA LEU A 155 12.53 -6.77 26.69
C LEU A 155 12.29 -7.93 25.71
N PRO A 156 13.30 -8.78 25.41
CA PRO A 156 13.21 -9.81 24.38
C PRO A 156 11.98 -10.71 24.48
N PHE A 157 11.58 -11.10 25.67
CA PHE A 157 10.39 -11.94 25.88
C PHE A 157 9.08 -11.18 25.51
N ALA A 158 8.91 -9.95 25.98
CA ALA A 158 7.74 -9.15 25.68
C ALA A 158 7.66 -8.81 24.19
N ARG A 159 8.82 -8.54 23.57
CA ARG A 159 8.92 -8.33 22.13
C ARG A 159 8.50 -9.58 21.34
N HIS A 160 8.95 -10.77 21.77
CA HIS A 160 8.56 -12.04 21.13
C HIS A 160 7.05 -12.28 21.19
N VAL A 161 6.42 -12.07 22.35
CA VAL A 161 4.95 -12.19 22.49
C VAL A 161 4.22 -11.19 21.60
N SER A 162 4.67 -9.93 21.57
CA SER A 162 4.08 -8.88 20.75
C SER A 162 4.24 -9.14 19.24
N THR A 163 5.38 -9.70 18.83
CA THR A 163 5.61 -10.13 17.44
C THR A 163 4.65 -11.25 17.03
N ASN A 164 4.48 -12.26 17.91
CA ASN A 164 3.53 -13.36 17.65
C ASN A 164 2.07 -12.90 17.58
N GLN A 165 1.74 -11.76 18.15
CA GLN A 165 0.42 -11.14 18.06
C GLN A 165 0.30 -10.12 16.91
N GLY A 166 1.35 -9.96 16.08
CA GLY A 166 1.38 -8.98 14.98
C GLY A 166 1.35 -7.53 15.45
N LEU A 167 1.88 -7.23 16.62
CA LEU A 167 1.93 -5.87 17.19
C LEU A 167 3.27 -5.17 16.95
N VAL A 168 4.35 -5.93 16.78
CA VAL A 168 5.72 -5.43 16.59
C VAL A 168 6.39 -6.24 15.49
N TYR A 169 7.17 -5.59 14.65
CA TYR A 169 7.95 -6.25 13.60
C TYR A 169 8.94 -7.27 14.18
N PRO A 170 9.08 -8.46 13.56
CA PRO A 170 10.08 -9.44 13.97
C PRO A 170 11.50 -8.91 13.68
N VAL A 171 12.49 -9.41 14.42
CA VAL A 171 13.91 -9.05 14.19
C VAL A 171 14.44 -9.64 12.88
N ALA A 172 13.93 -10.81 12.50
CA ALA A 172 14.26 -11.49 11.24
C ALA A 172 12.98 -12.06 10.63
N PRO A 173 12.94 -12.20 9.30
CA PRO A 173 11.78 -12.76 8.62
C PRO A 173 11.59 -14.23 9.01
N ASP A 174 10.35 -14.65 9.22
CA ASP A 174 10.01 -16.05 9.43
C ASP A 174 10.11 -16.81 8.10
N VAL A 175 10.87 -17.88 8.10
CA VAL A 175 11.11 -18.71 6.91
C VAL A 175 9.81 -19.28 6.33
N GLU A 176 8.83 -19.54 7.16
CA GLU A 176 7.52 -20.02 6.75
C GLU A 176 6.79 -19.07 5.81
N TYR A 177 6.98 -17.74 5.99
CA TYR A 177 6.31 -16.71 5.21
C TYR A 177 7.11 -16.19 4.01
N ILE A 178 8.32 -16.76 3.78
CA ILE A 178 9.20 -16.33 2.67
C ILE A 178 9.67 -17.46 1.76
N ARG A 179 9.38 -18.73 2.09
CA ARG A 179 9.77 -19.88 1.28
C ARG A 179 8.58 -20.79 0.99
N HIS A 180 8.62 -21.41 -0.19
CA HIS A 180 7.60 -22.39 -0.63
C HIS A 180 6.18 -21.84 -0.50
N LEU A 181 5.97 -20.63 -1.01
CA LEU A 181 4.67 -19.98 -1.02
C LEU A 181 3.88 -20.43 -2.23
N ASP A 182 2.67 -20.94 -2.00
CA ASP A 182 1.74 -21.20 -3.08
C ASP A 182 1.36 -19.87 -3.75
N VAL A 183 1.34 -19.86 -5.09
CA VAL A 183 0.96 -18.69 -5.87
C VAL A 183 -0.27 -19.00 -6.72
N PRO A 184 -1.04 -17.97 -7.14
CA PRO A 184 -2.13 -18.18 -8.09
C PRO A 184 -1.62 -18.88 -9.37
N GLY A 185 -2.38 -19.87 -9.84
CA GLY A 185 -1.97 -20.73 -10.95
C GLY A 185 -1.46 -22.12 -10.51
N GLY A 186 -1.23 -22.32 -9.20
CA GLY A 186 -0.92 -23.64 -8.62
C GLY A 186 0.57 -23.96 -8.52
N ASP A 187 1.44 -23.01 -8.85
CA ASP A 187 2.89 -23.11 -8.64
C ASP A 187 3.31 -22.68 -7.23
N THR A 188 4.57 -22.88 -6.89
CA THR A 188 5.19 -22.36 -5.66
C THR A 188 6.36 -21.45 -5.98
N MET A 189 6.52 -20.37 -5.21
CA MET A 189 7.62 -19.42 -5.36
C MET A 189 8.27 -19.11 -4.01
N ILE A 190 9.48 -18.56 -4.03
CA ILE A 190 10.06 -17.87 -2.87
C ILE A 190 9.62 -16.40 -2.87
N PHE A 191 9.57 -15.77 -1.70
CA PHE A 191 9.12 -14.39 -1.58
C PHE A 191 9.99 -13.41 -2.38
N GLU A 192 11.28 -13.70 -2.58
CA GLU A 192 12.16 -12.88 -3.41
C GLU A 192 11.62 -12.71 -4.83
N ASP A 193 11.17 -13.80 -5.46
CA ASP A 193 10.64 -13.76 -6.83
C ASP A 193 9.28 -13.05 -6.88
N ILE A 194 8.43 -13.24 -5.85
CA ILE A 194 7.15 -12.54 -5.70
C ILE A 194 7.39 -11.04 -5.52
N PHE A 195 8.34 -10.67 -4.68
CA PHE A 195 8.74 -9.28 -4.46
C PHE A 195 9.27 -8.63 -5.75
N GLN A 196 10.13 -9.33 -6.50
CA GLN A 196 10.61 -8.85 -7.79
C GLN A 196 9.46 -8.68 -8.79
N LYS A 197 8.49 -9.59 -8.80
CA LYS A 197 7.27 -9.46 -9.60
C LYS A 197 6.47 -8.21 -9.20
N ALA A 198 6.31 -7.94 -7.90
CA ALA A 198 5.64 -6.73 -7.43
C ALA A 198 6.37 -5.45 -7.87
N LEU A 199 7.71 -5.41 -7.79
CA LEU A 199 8.50 -4.29 -8.29
C LEU A 199 8.31 -4.06 -9.79
N ASN A 200 8.29 -5.12 -10.59
CA ASN A 200 8.05 -5.02 -12.03
C ASN A 200 6.64 -4.47 -12.33
N ASN A 201 5.63 -4.91 -11.60
CA ASN A 201 4.26 -4.43 -11.72
C ASN A 201 4.12 -2.95 -11.32
N ILE A 202 4.86 -2.51 -10.29
CA ILE A 202 4.93 -1.08 -9.91
C ILE A 202 5.51 -0.26 -11.05
N VAL A 203 6.65 -0.67 -11.61
CA VAL A 203 7.32 0.08 -12.69
C VAL A 203 6.42 0.15 -13.93
N GLU A 204 5.73 -0.92 -14.26
CA GLU A 204 4.79 -0.96 -15.38
C GLU A 204 3.60 -0.01 -15.16
N LEU A 205 2.98 -0.06 -13.97
CA LEU A 205 1.88 0.84 -13.61
C LEU A 205 2.31 2.31 -13.63
N TRP A 206 3.49 2.61 -13.10
CA TRP A 206 4.08 3.95 -13.17
C TRP A 206 4.31 4.41 -14.62
N GLY A 207 4.78 3.52 -15.48
CA GLY A 207 4.93 3.80 -16.92
C GLY A 207 3.61 4.20 -17.57
N TRP A 208 2.53 3.47 -17.31
CA TRP A 208 1.20 3.81 -17.82
C TRP A 208 0.69 5.13 -17.26
N MET A 209 0.88 5.41 -15.99
CA MET A 209 0.52 6.69 -15.38
C MET A 209 1.32 7.86 -15.99
N ALA A 210 2.62 7.68 -16.22
CA ALA A 210 3.46 8.72 -16.84
C ALA A 210 3.03 9.04 -18.28
N LEU A 211 2.66 8.03 -19.08
CA LEU A 211 2.11 8.22 -20.41
C LEU A 211 0.79 9.01 -20.35
N SER A 212 -0.11 8.62 -19.46
CA SER A 212 -1.40 9.29 -19.28
C SER A 212 -1.23 10.74 -18.80
N LEU A 213 -0.25 11.03 -17.92
CA LEU A 213 0.09 12.40 -17.50
C LEU A 213 0.55 13.29 -18.67
N GLN A 214 1.16 12.69 -19.70
CA GLN A 214 1.61 13.36 -20.92
C GLN A 214 0.53 13.47 -22.01
N ASN A 215 -0.73 13.14 -21.72
CA ASN A 215 -1.82 13.01 -22.70
C ASN A 215 -1.52 12.01 -23.84
N ARG A 216 -0.73 10.98 -23.56
CA ARG A 216 -0.44 9.90 -24.51
C ARG A 216 -1.35 8.73 -24.23
N GLU A 217 -1.62 7.93 -25.25
CA GLU A 217 -2.36 6.69 -25.10
C GLU A 217 -1.68 5.80 -24.05
N SER A 218 -2.47 5.28 -23.13
CA SER A 218 -1.98 4.54 -21.97
C SER A 218 -2.92 3.40 -21.63
N ARG A 219 -2.32 2.24 -21.27
CA ARG A 219 -3.09 1.10 -20.74
C ARG A 219 -3.83 1.45 -19.44
N LEU A 220 -3.41 2.48 -18.69
CA LEU A 220 -4.13 2.95 -17.51
C LEU A 220 -5.61 3.22 -17.81
N ASP A 221 -5.93 3.71 -19.01
CA ASP A 221 -7.29 4.12 -19.39
C ASP A 221 -8.23 2.92 -19.57
N THR A 222 -7.68 1.75 -19.89
CA THR A 222 -8.42 0.50 -20.14
C THR A 222 -8.27 -0.57 -19.06
N LEU A 223 -7.39 -0.35 -18.05
CA LEU A 223 -7.22 -1.30 -16.95
C LEU A 223 -8.54 -1.52 -16.22
N PRO A 224 -8.93 -2.76 -15.88
CA PRO A 224 -10.06 -2.99 -15.00
C PRO A 224 -9.76 -2.54 -13.57
N ASN A 225 -10.79 -2.34 -12.76
CA ASN A 225 -10.61 -2.27 -11.32
C ASN A 225 -10.46 -3.69 -10.76
N TRP A 226 -9.62 -3.85 -9.75
CA TRP A 226 -9.47 -5.11 -9.02
C TRP A 226 -9.54 -4.89 -7.51
N SER A 227 -9.85 -5.96 -6.79
CA SER A 227 -9.82 -5.97 -5.34
C SER A 227 -8.38 -5.96 -4.84
N LEU A 228 -8.02 -5.03 -3.98
CA LEU A 228 -6.68 -4.99 -3.35
C LEU A 228 -6.42 -6.19 -2.44
N ASP A 229 -7.46 -6.84 -1.91
CA ASP A 229 -7.31 -8.04 -1.08
C ASP A 229 -7.01 -9.32 -1.87
N THR A 230 -7.51 -9.42 -3.09
CA THR A 230 -7.51 -10.69 -3.84
C THR A 230 -6.84 -10.59 -5.20
N GLY A 231 -6.54 -9.38 -5.68
CA GLY A 231 -6.04 -9.16 -7.03
C GLY A 231 -7.05 -9.46 -8.15
N ILE A 232 -8.28 -9.86 -7.80
CA ILE A 232 -9.31 -10.29 -8.77
C ILE A 232 -9.98 -9.05 -9.39
N ASP A 233 -10.15 -9.10 -10.73
CA ASP A 233 -10.91 -8.12 -11.49
C ASP A 233 -12.35 -8.03 -10.96
N GLU A 234 -12.83 -6.83 -10.67
CA GLU A 234 -14.18 -6.60 -10.13
C GLU A 234 -15.30 -6.98 -11.10
N ASN A 235 -15.00 -7.06 -12.40
CA ASN A 235 -15.96 -7.41 -13.44
C ASN A 235 -15.81 -8.83 -13.96
N ASN A 236 -14.67 -9.50 -13.68
CA ASN A 236 -14.39 -10.85 -14.13
C ASN A 236 -13.65 -11.68 -13.07
N PRO A 237 -14.35 -12.48 -12.27
CA PRO A 237 -13.75 -13.24 -11.17
C PRO A 237 -12.72 -14.30 -11.61
N ASN A 238 -12.63 -14.58 -12.90
CA ASN A 238 -11.65 -15.53 -13.45
C ASN A 238 -10.31 -14.88 -13.80
N ILE A 239 -10.21 -13.55 -13.70
CA ILE A 239 -8.99 -12.80 -13.99
C ILE A 239 -8.40 -12.27 -12.68
N MET A 240 -7.13 -12.58 -12.44
CA MET A 240 -6.34 -12.01 -11.38
C MET A 240 -5.23 -11.15 -12.01
N ILE A 241 -5.30 -9.85 -11.82
CA ILE A 241 -4.65 -8.84 -12.67
C ILE A 241 -3.13 -9.04 -12.90
N TYR A 242 -2.43 -9.53 -11.89
CA TYR A 242 -0.98 -9.74 -11.96
C TYR A 242 -0.57 -11.22 -12.01
N TRP A 243 -1.54 -12.15 -12.05
CA TRP A 243 -1.31 -13.58 -12.01
C TRP A 243 -1.98 -14.37 -13.17
N SER A 244 -2.70 -13.66 -14.03
CA SER A 244 -3.36 -14.28 -15.23
C SER A 244 -2.48 -14.18 -16.46
#